data_fb0689bc91899148139ea6e3ebe042d0
#
_entry.id   fb0689bc91899148139ea6e3ebe042d0
#
_cell.length_a   1.000
_cell.length_b   1.000
_cell.length_c   1.000
_cell.angle_alpha   90.00
_cell.angle_beta   90.00
_cell.angle_gamma   90.00
#
_symmetry.space_group_name_H-M   'P 1'
#
loop_
_entity.id
_entity.type
_entity.pdbx_description
1 polymer ?
#
loop_
_entity_poly.entity_id
_entity_poly.type
_entity_poly.pdbx_seq_one_letter_code
_entity_poly.pdbx_strand_id
1 'polypeptide(L)'
;VLPELDVIIHTNYGLPQISHKNLKERLIILSSYSGNTEETTDAYEQALRLGLQTISISIGGKLIEKAKKNKTSYIKMPDFNIQPRSALPLSLKSILKAIDEEKKLKEIEKLAKSFYPKKFEKESKKLAETLKGYIPIIYASDKNISLAYNWKIKFNETGKIPAFYNVLPELNHNEMTGYDVRDTTRMLSEKFYFIFLKDKDDDTKTRNRMDITAKLYDDRKLKTIKIEISGENIFHKIFNTLAMADFTAYFTAEGYGLESEQVPMVEEFKKLIEN
;
A
#
# COMPACT_ATOMS: atom_id res chain seq x y z
N VAL A 1 12.33 -1.78 -5.43
CA VAL A 1 13.38 -0.73 -5.41
C VAL A 1 14.76 -1.37 -5.21
N LEU A 2 14.86 -2.37 -4.35
CA LEU A 2 16.07 -3.10 -4.00
C LEU A 2 15.77 -4.61 -4.05
N PRO A 3 15.76 -5.22 -5.25
CA PRO A 3 15.35 -6.62 -5.41
C PRO A 3 16.33 -7.62 -4.78
N GLU A 4 17.55 -7.19 -4.48
CA GLU A 4 18.59 -7.99 -3.83
C GLU A 4 18.40 -8.15 -2.32
N LEU A 5 17.54 -7.34 -1.69
CA LEU A 5 17.29 -7.44 -0.25
C LEU A 5 16.33 -8.58 0.08
N ASP A 6 16.77 -9.46 0.97
CA ASP A 6 15.90 -10.47 1.58
C ASP A 6 15.05 -9.81 2.69
N VAL A 7 13.83 -9.42 2.35
CA VAL A 7 12.91 -8.70 3.23
C VAL A 7 11.74 -9.59 3.65
N ILE A 8 11.52 -9.71 4.95
CA ILE A 8 10.31 -10.31 5.52
C ILE A 8 9.40 -9.20 6.01
N ILE A 9 8.20 -9.09 5.44
CA ILE A 9 7.17 -8.18 5.93
C ILE A 9 6.34 -8.91 6.97
N HIS A 10 6.25 -8.35 8.18
CA HIS A 10 5.49 -8.88 9.30
C HIS A 10 4.53 -7.82 9.84
N THR A 11 3.24 -8.17 9.93
CA THR A 11 2.17 -7.25 10.31
C THR A 11 1.29 -7.80 11.43
N ASN A 12 1.79 -8.81 12.17
CA ASN A 12 1.10 -9.45 13.27
C ASN A 12 1.86 -9.18 14.59
N TYR A 13 1.28 -9.62 15.71
CA TYR A 13 1.97 -9.61 17.01
C TYR A 13 3.23 -10.46 16.99
N GLY A 14 4.19 -10.09 17.81
CA GLY A 14 5.45 -10.79 17.93
C GLY A 14 6.42 -10.55 16.77
N LEU A 15 7.25 -11.57 16.54
CA LEU A 15 8.24 -11.59 15.48
C LEU A 15 7.89 -12.68 14.44
N PRO A 16 8.43 -12.59 13.21
CA PRO A 16 8.22 -13.62 12.21
C PRO A 16 8.60 -15.02 12.73
N GLN A 17 7.81 -16.04 12.37
CA GLN A 17 8.01 -17.44 12.78
C GLN A 17 9.18 -18.08 12.02
N ILE A 18 10.38 -17.59 12.26
CA ILE A 18 11.64 -18.14 11.73
C ILE A 18 12.58 -18.48 12.88
N SER A 19 13.66 -19.23 12.61
CA SER A 19 14.60 -19.63 13.65
C SER A 19 15.24 -18.43 14.32
N HIS A 20 15.55 -18.54 15.63
CA HIS A 20 16.25 -17.50 16.38
C HIS A 20 17.61 -17.14 15.75
N LYS A 21 18.29 -18.13 15.16
CA LYS A 21 19.53 -17.90 14.42
C LYS A 21 19.28 -16.92 13.26
N ASN A 22 18.26 -17.19 12.43
CA ASN A 22 17.92 -16.32 11.30
C ASN A 22 17.46 -14.92 11.75
N LEU A 23 16.77 -14.81 12.88
CA LEU A 23 16.40 -13.50 13.45
C LEU A 23 17.64 -12.69 13.86
N LYS A 24 18.64 -13.33 14.44
CA LYS A 24 19.90 -12.66 14.87
C LYS A 24 20.74 -12.13 13.70
N GLU A 25 20.58 -12.70 12.52
CA GLU A 25 21.27 -12.28 11.29
C GLU A 25 20.55 -11.14 10.56
N ARG A 26 19.41 -10.66 11.09
CA ARG A 26 18.56 -9.64 10.46
C ARG A 26 18.51 -8.35 11.26
N LEU A 27 18.38 -7.24 10.55
CA LEU A 27 17.96 -5.97 11.13
C LEU A 27 16.43 -5.97 11.28
N ILE A 28 15.94 -5.77 12.49
CA ILE A 28 14.50 -5.66 12.78
C ILE A 28 14.11 -4.19 12.68
N ILE A 29 13.38 -3.83 11.62
CA ILE A 29 12.87 -2.47 11.43
C ILE A 29 11.42 -2.42 11.93
N LEU A 30 11.21 -1.66 13.00
CA LEU A 30 9.93 -1.48 13.67
C LEU A 30 9.34 -0.14 13.23
N SER A 31 8.36 -0.18 12.34
CA SER A 31 7.79 1.01 11.72
C SER A 31 6.32 1.20 12.09
N SER A 32 6.04 2.29 12.79
CA SER A 32 4.68 2.73 13.11
C SER A 32 4.62 4.25 13.00
N TYR A 33 3.70 4.81 12.19
CA TYR A 33 3.62 6.27 12.05
C TYR A 33 3.38 6.96 13.39
N SER A 34 2.32 6.58 14.13
CA SER A 34 2.03 7.13 15.46
C SER A 34 3.01 6.69 16.55
N GLY A 35 3.65 5.54 16.38
CA GLY A 35 4.46 4.88 17.42
C GLY A 35 3.66 4.21 18.53
N ASN A 36 2.33 4.09 18.36
CA ASN A 36 1.44 3.49 19.37
C ASN A 36 0.78 2.21 18.88
N THR A 37 1.11 1.74 17.67
CA THR A 37 0.58 0.48 17.12
C THR A 37 0.99 -0.68 18.03
N GLU A 38 0.02 -1.42 18.55
CA GLU A 38 0.22 -2.46 19.54
C GLU A 38 1.12 -3.58 19.04
N GLU A 39 0.87 -4.07 17.83
CA GLU A 39 1.67 -5.12 17.19
C GLU A 39 3.14 -4.70 17.05
N THR A 40 3.38 -3.42 16.71
CA THR A 40 4.76 -2.91 16.56
C THR A 40 5.46 -2.77 17.90
N THR A 41 4.75 -2.35 18.96
CA THR A 41 5.33 -2.23 20.29
C THR A 41 5.58 -3.60 20.93
N ASP A 42 4.72 -4.59 20.68
CA ASP A 42 4.93 -5.97 21.09
C ASP A 42 6.16 -6.59 20.38
N ALA A 43 6.25 -6.42 19.06
CA ALA A 43 7.42 -6.86 18.29
C ALA A 43 8.72 -6.24 18.80
N TYR A 44 8.69 -4.94 19.17
CA TYR A 44 9.84 -4.26 19.77
C TYR A 44 10.27 -4.92 21.09
N GLU A 45 9.32 -5.21 21.97
CA GLU A 45 9.62 -5.82 23.28
C GLU A 45 10.19 -7.24 23.12
N GLN A 46 9.65 -8.00 22.17
CA GLN A 46 10.18 -9.32 21.88
C GLN A 46 11.59 -9.27 21.29
N ALA A 47 11.83 -8.36 20.34
CA ALA A 47 13.15 -8.18 19.76
C ALA A 47 14.18 -7.76 20.81
N LEU A 48 13.80 -6.88 21.74
CA LEU A 48 14.66 -6.43 22.86
C LEU A 48 15.00 -7.60 23.79
N ARG A 49 14.00 -8.42 24.21
CA ARG A 49 14.23 -9.60 25.06
C ARG A 49 15.19 -10.60 24.44
N LEU A 50 15.16 -10.73 23.12
CA LEU A 50 16.03 -11.65 22.36
C LEU A 50 17.40 -11.06 21.99
N GLY A 51 17.67 -9.79 22.36
CA GLY A 51 18.92 -9.10 22.05
C GLY A 51 19.16 -8.89 20.56
N LEU A 52 18.07 -8.65 19.77
CA LEU A 52 18.16 -8.46 18.33
C LEU A 52 18.54 -7.02 17.98
N GLN A 53 19.18 -6.83 16.83
CA GLN A 53 19.43 -5.49 16.29
C GLN A 53 18.11 -4.85 15.83
N THR A 54 17.77 -3.68 16.38
CA THR A 54 16.52 -2.99 16.09
C THR A 54 16.73 -1.55 15.67
N ILE A 55 15.89 -1.07 14.76
CA ILE A 55 15.69 0.37 14.47
C ILE A 55 14.21 0.67 14.55
N SER A 56 13.83 1.63 15.39
CA SER A 56 12.45 2.11 15.51
C SER A 56 12.23 3.34 14.64
N ILE A 57 11.13 3.35 13.86
CA ILE A 57 10.76 4.45 12.95
C ILE A 57 9.37 4.95 13.32
N SER A 58 9.25 6.22 13.72
CA SER A 58 7.96 6.84 14.08
C SER A 58 8.06 8.36 14.17
N ILE A 59 6.91 9.07 14.20
CA ILE A 59 6.86 10.49 14.58
C ILE A 59 7.04 10.70 16.11
N GLY A 60 6.78 9.68 16.93
CA GLY A 60 6.81 9.77 18.41
C GLY A 60 6.23 8.52 19.06
N GLY A 61 5.44 8.74 20.12
CA GLY A 61 4.70 7.70 20.84
C GLY A 61 5.56 6.70 21.61
N LYS A 62 4.88 5.66 22.11
CA LYS A 62 5.48 4.62 22.95
C LYS A 62 6.73 3.98 22.32
N LEU A 63 6.76 3.83 20.99
CA LEU A 63 7.87 3.19 20.29
C LEU A 63 9.18 4.00 20.43
N ILE A 64 9.11 5.33 20.20
CA ILE A 64 10.30 6.20 20.35
C ILE A 64 10.70 6.35 21.84
N GLU A 65 9.73 6.42 22.75
CA GLU A 65 9.99 6.48 24.19
C GLU A 65 10.74 5.22 24.67
N LYS A 66 10.27 4.03 24.26
CA LYS A 66 10.92 2.75 24.58
C LYS A 66 12.34 2.68 23.96
N ALA A 67 12.49 3.10 22.70
CA ALA A 67 13.80 3.11 22.05
C ALA A 67 14.80 4.00 22.78
N LYS A 68 14.39 5.21 23.21
CA LYS A 68 15.23 6.11 24.02
C LYS A 68 15.59 5.50 25.39
N LYS A 69 14.60 4.97 26.11
CA LYS A 69 14.79 4.35 27.43
C LYS A 69 15.78 3.19 27.37
N ASN A 70 15.67 2.36 26.34
CA ASN A 70 16.51 1.16 26.18
C ASN A 70 17.78 1.42 25.37
N LYS A 71 18.04 2.68 24.96
CA LYS A 71 19.21 3.08 24.16
C LYS A 71 19.36 2.30 22.86
N THR A 72 18.24 1.93 22.22
CA THR A 72 18.22 1.31 20.90
C THR A 72 18.12 2.37 19.79
N SER A 73 18.53 2.02 18.57
CA SER A 73 18.52 2.94 17.43
C SER A 73 17.09 3.35 17.05
N TYR A 74 16.90 4.61 16.66
CA TYR A 74 15.62 5.09 16.16
C TYR A 74 15.79 6.22 15.15
N ILE A 75 14.79 6.35 14.29
CA ILE A 75 14.60 7.49 13.38
C ILE A 75 13.27 8.16 13.75
N LYS A 76 13.34 9.40 14.23
CA LYS A 76 12.15 10.20 14.50
C LYS A 76 11.78 10.96 13.23
N MET A 77 10.66 10.60 12.62
CA MET A 77 10.09 11.32 11.47
C MET A 77 9.47 12.66 11.92
N PRO A 78 9.44 13.68 11.05
CA PRO A 78 8.66 14.89 11.31
C PRO A 78 7.17 14.56 11.38
N ASP A 79 6.47 15.22 12.28
CA ASP A 79 5.01 15.16 12.36
C ASP A 79 4.42 16.32 11.54
N PHE A 80 3.68 15.99 10.49
CA PHE A 80 2.97 16.93 9.64
C PHE A 80 1.45 16.95 9.91
N ASN A 81 1.02 16.28 10.98
CA ASN A 81 -0.40 16.11 11.31
C ASN A 81 -1.22 15.55 10.12
N ILE A 82 -0.71 14.52 9.47
CA ILE A 82 -1.34 13.84 8.34
C ILE A 82 -1.71 12.41 8.72
N GLN A 83 -2.65 11.83 7.98
CA GLN A 83 -3.00 10.43 8.18
C GLN A 83 -1.86 9.49 7.78
N PRO A 84 -1.66 8.35 8.46
CA PRO A 84 -0.58 7.40 8.18
C PRO A 84 -0.48 6.99 6.71
N ARG A 85 -1.61 6.79 6.05
CA ARG A 85 -1.70 6.47 4.61
C ARG A 85 -1.08 7.52 3.68
N SER A 86 -0.93 8.76 4.15
CA SER A 86 -0.31 9.86 3.40
C SER A 86 1.17 10.02 3.73
N ALA A 87 1.67 9.35 4.77
CA ALA A 87 3.06 9.42 5.25
C ALA A 87 4.02 8.43 4.56
N LEU A 88 3.58 7.72 3.53
CA LEU A 88 4.39 6.71 2.85
C LEU A 88 5.77 7.22 2.38
N PRO A 89 5.90 8.45 1.84
CA PRO A 89 7.21 9.00 1.46
C PRO A 89 8.17 9.14 2.65
N LEU A 90 7.66 9.51 3.83
CA LEU A 90 8.47 9.64 5.05
C LEU A 90 8.96 8.27 5.52
N SER A 91 8.05 7.29 5.57
CA SER A 91 8.40 5.91 5.94
C SER A 91 9.43 5.31 4.99
N LEU A 92 9.25 5.49 3.67
CA LEU A 92 10.20 5.02 2.67
C LEU A 92 11.59 5.64 2.85
N LYS A 93 11.68 6.97 3.01
CA LYS A 93 12.96 7.65 3.29
C LYS A 93 13.61 7.14 4.57
N SER A 94 12.83 6.93 5.62
CA SER A 94 13.34 6.44 6.90
C SER A 94 13.86 5.01 6.80
N ILE A 95 13.17 4.13 6.07
CA ILE A 95 13.64 2.76 5.82
C ILE A 95 14.94 2.77 5.01
N LEU A 96 15.01 3.56 3.93
CA LEU A 96 16.23 3.68 3.13
C LEU A 96 17.41 4.22 3.96
N LYS A 97 17.14 5.15 4.87
CA LYS A 97 18.17 5.63 5.81
C LYS A 97 18.57 4.57 6.83
N ALA A 98 17.62 3.78 7.33
CA ALA A 98 17.89 2.69 8.28
C ALA A 98 18.80 1.60 7.70
N ILE A 99 18.75 1.38 6.40
CA ILE A 99 19.57 0.39 5.67
C ILE A 99 20.75 1.01 4.92
N ASP A 100 21.05 2.27 5.19
CA ASP A 100 22.18 3.04 4.60
C ASP A 100 22.18 3.18 3.07
N GLU A 101 20.99 3.24 2.47
CA GLU A 101 20.80 3.38 1.01
C GLU A 101 20.86 4.85 0.56
N GLU A 102 22.00 5.50 0.75
CA GLU A 102 22.24 6.92 0.44
C GLU A 102 22.00 7.26 -1.05
N LYS A 103 22.29 6.32 -1.98
CA LYS A 103 22.05 6.53 -3.41
C LYS A 103 20.54 6.69 -3.67
N LYS A 104 19.72 5.83 -3.09
CA LYS A 104 18.26 5.88 -3.24
C LYS A 104 17.64 7.10 -2.56
N LEU A 105 18.19 7.53 -1.43
CA LEU A 105 17.79 8.77 -0.78
C LEU A 105 18.01 9.99 -1.69
N LYS A 106 19.16 10.09 -2.35
CA LYS A 106 19.44 11.16 -3.33
C LYS A 106 18.50 11.11 -4.54
N GLU A 107 18.10 9.91 -5.00
CA GLU A 107 17.11 9.75 -6.07
C GLU A 107 15.74 10.31 -5.64
N ILE A 108 15.28 10.05 -4.42
CA ILE A 108 14.03 10.61 -3.87
C ILE A 108 14.11 12.13 -3.71
N GLU A 109 15.23 12.67 -3.29
CA GLU A 109 15.41 14.12 -3.19
C GLU A 109 15.30 14.82 -4.56
N LYS A 110 15.82 14.20 -5.63
CA LYS A 110 15.64 14.69 -7.00
C LYS A 110 14.17 14.62 -7.43
N LEU A 111 13.47 13.51 -7.08
CA LEU A 111 12.04 13.37 -7.34
C LEU A 111 11.25 14.54 -6.76
N ALA A 112 11.51 14.95 -5.52
CA ALA A 112 10.78 16.04 -4.86
C ALA A 112 10.82 17.37 -5.64
N LYS A 113 11.82 17.57 -6.50
CA LYS A 113 11.97 18.77 -7.36
C LYS A 113 11.20 18.65 -8.68
N SER A 114 10.92 17.45 -9.16
CA SER A 114 10.29 17.18 -10.47
C SER A 114 8.88 16.60 -10.36
N PHE A 115 8.47 16.19 -9.16
CA PHE A 115 7.17 15.58 -8.93
C PHE A 115 6.07 16.65 -8.87
N TYR A 116 5.09 16.51 -9.75
CA TYR A 116 3.95 17.40 -9.84
C TYR A 116 2.64 16.61 -9.77
N PRO A 117 2.12 16.34 -8.55
CA PRO A 117 0.96 15.46 -8.36
C PRO A 117 -0.33 16.01 -8.99
N LYS A 118 -0.53 17.34 -9.03
CA LYS A 118 -1.73 17.97 -9.62
C LYS A 118 -2.00 17.60 -11.07
N LYS A 119 -1.00 17.13 -11.82
CA LYS A 119 -1.20 16.66 -13.21
C LYS A 119 -2.19 15.50 -13.31
N PHE A 120 -2.39 14.74 -12.23
CA PHE A 120 -3.30 13.60 -12.18
C PHE A 120 -4.73 13.97 -11.77
N GLU A 121 -4.96 15.18 -11.27
CA GLU A 121 -6.22 15.60 -10.67
C GLU A 121 -7.42 15.40 -11.61
N LYS A 122 -7.32 15.92 -12.84
CA LYS A 122 -8.40 15.83 -13.84
C LYS A 122 -8.74 14.39 -14.23
N GLU A 123 -7.72 13.58 -14.47
CA GLU A 123 -7.88 12.17 -14.85
C GLU A 123 -8.47 11.36 -13.70
N SER A 124 -7.98 11.58 -12.49
CA SER A 124 -8.46 10.92 -11.27
C SER A 124 -9.91 11.28 -10.96
N LYS A 125 -10.32 12.54 -11.17
CA LYS A 125 -11.72 12.95 -11.01
C LYS A 125 -12.63 12.18 -11.98
N LYS A 126 -12.24 12.10 -13.25
CA LYS A 126 -12.98 11.32 -14.26
C LYS A 126 -13.04 9.84 -13.89
N LEU A 127 -11.94 9.29 -13.37
CA LEU A 127 -11.93 7.89 -12.93
C LEU A 127 -12.88 7.67 -11.74
N ALA A 128 -12.88 8.57 -10.75
CA ALA A 128 -13.80 8.49 -9.62
C ALA A 128 -15.28 8.54 -10.06
N GLU A 129 -15.61 9.42 -11.03
CA GLU A 129 -16.95 9.48 -11.63
C GLU A 129 -17.31 8.16 -12.34
N THR A 130 -16.35 7.55 -13.05
CA THR A 130 -16.53 6.26 -13.73
C THR A 130 -16.76 5.11 -12.74
N LEU A 131 -16.10 5.15 -11.59
CA LEU A 131 -16.21 4.11 -10.56
C LEU A 131 -17.44 4.26 -9.67
N LYS A 132 -18.22 5.33 -9.80
CA LYS A 132 -19.38 5.58 -8.94
C LYS A 132 -20.41 4.45 -9.05
N GLY A 133 -20.79 3.88 -7.91
CA GLY A 133 -21.72 2.76 -7.80
C GLY A 133 -21.08 1.37 -7.99
N TYR A 134 -19.76 1.31 -8.15
CA TYR A 134 -19.00 0.06 -8.27
C TYR A 134 -18.06 -0.15 -7.08
N ILE A 135 -17.66 -1.40 -6.90
CA ILE A 135 -16.64 -1.84 -5.94
C ILE A 135 -15.35 -2.08 -6.74
N PRO A 136 -14.29 -1.27 -6.57
CA PRO A 136 -13.06 -1.46 -7.31
C PRO A 136 -12.28 -2.70 -6.83
N ILE A 137 -11.79 -3.48 -7.79
CA ILE A 137 -10.78 -4.52 -7.57
C ILE A 137 -9.53 -4.12 -8.34
N ILE A 138 -8.42 -4.02 -7.64
CA ILE A 138 -7.16 -3.55 -8.20
C ILE A 138 -6.26 -4.75 -8.50
N TYR A 139 -5.94 -4.95 -9.77
CA TYR A 139 -5.05 -6.00 -10.23
C TYR A 139 -3.70 -5.44 -10.64
N ALA A 140 -2.63 -6.11 -10.24
CA ALA A 140 -1.28 -5.78 -10.64
C ALA A 140 -0.46 -7.07 -10.89
N SER A 141 0.77 -6.93 -11.36
CA SER A 141 1.75 -8.01 -11.28
C SER A 141 2.17 -8.24 -9.83
N ASP A 142 2.67 -9.43 -9.51
CA ASP A 142 3.26 -9.73 -8.20
C ASP A 142 4.36 -8.72 -7.82
N LYS A 143 5.19 -8.31 -8.77
CA LYS A 143 6.19 -7.23 -8.60
C LYS A 143 5.58 -5.92 -8.10
N ASN A 144 4.37 -5.60 -8.51
CA ASN A 144 3.66 -4.36 -8.20
C ASN A 144 2.55 -4.53 -7.14
N ILE A 145 2.56 -5.64 -6.39
CA ILE A 145 1.56 -5.94 -5.34
C ILE A 145 1.39 -4.79 -4.34
N SER A 146 2.48 -4.16 -3.94
CA SER A 146 2.43 -3.03 -2.99
C SER A 146 1.68 -1.82 -3.53
N LEU A 147 1.69 -1.58 -4.84
CA LEU A 147 0.89 -0.52 -5.46
C LEU A 147 -0.59 -0.86 -5.44
N ALA A 148 -0.96 -2.09 -5.83
CA ALA A 148 -2.35 -2.54 -5.78
C ALA A 148 -2.91 -2.50 -4.35
N TYR A 149 -2.13 -2.95 -3.36
CA TYR A 149 -2.48 -2.88 -1.95
C TYR A 149 -2.71 -1.43 -1.47
N ASN A 150 -1.83 -0.50 -1.86
CA ASN A 150 -1.99 0.91 -1.50
C ASN A 150 -3.22 1.54 -2.18
N TRP A 151 -3.51 1.24 -3.44
CA TRP A 151 -4.73 1.69 -4.10
C TRP A 151 -5.97 1.23 -3.33
N LYS A 152 -6.01 -0.05 -2.92
CA LYS A 152 -7.09 -0.58 -2.08
C LYS A 152 -7.23 0.19 -0.77
N ILE A 153 -6.12 0.47 -0.06
CA ILE A 153 -6.14 1.26 1.18
C ILE A 153 -6.71 2.65 0.93
N LYS A 154 -6.28 3.34 -0.15
CA LYS A 154 -6.78 4.68 -0.48
C LYS A 154 -8.29 4.68 -0.69
N PHE A 155 -8.85 3.72 -1.42
CA PHE A 155 -10.31 3.60 -1.57
C PHE A 155 -11.01 3.32 -0.25
N ASN A 156 -10.47 2.44 0.59
CA ASN A 156 -11.09 2.12 1.88
C ASN A 156 -11.04 3.31 2.85
N GLU A 157 -9.84 3.90 3.06
CA GLU A 157 -9.65 4.90 4.11
C GLU A 157 -10.00 6.33 3.67
N THR A 158 -9.75 6.69 2.41
CA THR A 158 -10.04 8.02 1.86
C THR A 158 -11.34 8.02 1.09
N GLY A 159 -11.53 7.06 0.17
CA GLY A 159 -12.72 6.94 -0.69
C GLY A 159 -13.96 6.48 0.04
N LYS A 160 -13.82 5.90 1.24
CA LYS A 160 -14.92 5.41 2.11
C LYS A 160 -15.78 4.33 1.44
N ILE A 161 -15.21 3.55 0.53
CA ILE A 161 -15.89 2.46 -0.14
C ILE A 161 -15.11 1.15 0.01
N PRO A 162 -15.78 -0.01 -0.05
CA PRO A 162 -15.09 -1.29 -0.15
C PRO A 162 -14.21 -1.33 -1.39
N ALA A 163 -13.01 -1.87 -1.26
CA ALA A 163 -12.11 -2.13 -2.37
C ALA A 163 -11.24 -3.35 -2.05
N PHE A 164 -10.84 -4.07 -3.09
CA PHE A 164 -10.04 -5.28 -2.97
C PHE A 164 -8.86 -5.21 -3.93
N TYR A 165 -7.90 -6.10 -3.78
CA TYR A 165 -6.79 -6.25 -4.73
C TYR A 165 -6.39 -7.72 -4.86
N ASN A 166 -5.82 -8.06 -6.00
CA ASN A 166 -5.15 -9.33 -6.21
C ASN A 166 -4.04 -9.20 -7.26
N VAL A 167 -3.26 -10.24 -7.45
CA VAL A 167 -2.09 -10.21 -8.34
C VAL A 167 -2.08 -11.34 -9.38
N LEU A 168 -1.52 -11.00 -10.54
CA LEU A 168 -1.19 -11.97 -11.56
C LEU A 168 0.22 -12.52 -11.30
N PRO A 169 0.48 -13.81 -11.60
CA PRO A 169 -0.43 -14.70 -12.36
C PRO A 169 -1.46 -15.46 -11.53
N GLU A 170 -1.36 -15.46 -10.18
CA GLU A 170 -2.13 -16.35 -9.31
C GLU A 170 -3.65 -16.22 -9.45
N LEU A 171 -4.18 -15.00 -9.57
CA LEU A 171 -5.63 -14.79 -9.73
C LEU A 171 -6.24 -15.52 -10.93
N ASN A 172 -5.44 -15.81 -11.98
CA ASN A 172 -5.91 -16.54 -13.15
C ASN A 172 -6.20 -18.02 -12.88
N HIS A 173 -5.69 -18.58 -11.77
CA HIS A 173 -5.86 -19.99 -11.42
C HIS A 173 -7.08 -20.24 -10.52
N ASN A 174 -7.61 -19.18 -9.89
CA ASN A 174 -8.70 -19.31 -8.91
C ASN A 174 -9.75 -18.21 -9.04
N GLU A 175 -9.45 -16.95 -8.74
CA GLU A 175 -10.39 -15.85 -8.66
C GLU A 175 -11.12 -15.59 -9.99
N MET A 176 -10.42 -15.69 -11.11
CA MET A 176 -10.98 -15.42 -12.44
C MET A 176 -12.23 -16.28 -12.72
N THR A 177 -12.27 -17.53 -12.22
CA THR A 177 -13.42 -18.43 -12.39
C THR A 177 -14.69 -17.89 -11.70
N GLY A 178 -14.56 -17.16 -10.61
CA GLY A 178 -15.66 -16.49 -9.92
C GLY A 178 -16.34 -15.42 -10.78
N TYR A 179 -15.64 -14.89 -11.78
CA TYR A 179 -16.15 -13.89 -12.74
C TYR A 179 -16.50 -14.48 -14.11
N ASP A 180 -16.69 -15.80 -14.23
CA ASP A 180 -17.20 -16.45 -15.44
C ASP A 180 -18.70 -16.24 -15.62
N VAL A 181 -19.21 -15.15 -15.27
CA VAL A 181 -20.58 -14.64 -15.28
C VAL A 181 -21.61 -15.61 -15.89
N ARG A 182 -22.46 -16.21 -15.03
CA ARG A 182 -23.65 -16.98 -15.39
C ARG A 182 -24.89 -16.16 -15.10
N ASP A 183 -25.99 -16.43 -15.76
CA ASP A 183 -27.25 -15.66 -15.57
C ASP A 183 -27.66 -15.58 -14.10
N THR A 184 -27.51 -16.68 -13.35
CA THR A 184 -27.85 -16.77 -11.93
C THR A 184 -26.89 -16.04 -10.99
N THR A 185 -25.65 -15.74 -11.43
CA THR A 185 -24.60 -15.09 -10.61
C THR A 185 -24.20 -13.71 -11.11
N ARG A 186 -24.73 -13.27 -12.25
CA ARG A 186 -24.40 -11.98 -12.88
C ARG A 186 -24.52 -10.81 -11.90
N MET A 187 -25.60 -10.76 -11.14
CA MET A 187 -25.86 -9.71 -10.17
C MET A 187 -24.77 -9.58 -9.09
N LEU A 188 -24.00 -10.63 -8.83
CA LEU A 188 -22.89 -10.61 -7.88
C LEU A 188 -21.65 -9.97 -8.52
N SER A 189 -21.38 -10.24 -9.79
CA SER A 189 -20.17 -9.81 -10.50
C SER A 189 -20.27 -8.40 -11.06
N GLU A 190 -21.46 -7.96 -11.48
CA GLU A 190 -21.67 -6.66 -12.16
C GLU A 190 -21.47 -5.44 -11.27
N LYS A 191 -21.35 -5.62 -9.95
CA LYS A 191 -21.01 -4.56 -8.99
C LYS A 191 -19.53 -4.24 -8.92
N PHE A 192 -18.69 -5.06 -9.53
CA PHE A 192 -17.22 -4.85 -9.49
C PHE A 192 -16.74 -4.06 -10.71
N TYR A 193 -15.71 -3.29 -10.50
CA TYR A 193 -14.94 -2.60 -11.53
C TYR A 193 -13.46 -2.98 -11.40
N PHE A 194 -12.89 -3.54 -12.45
CA PHE A 194 -11.54 -4.09 -12.42
C PHE A 194 -10.53 -3.06 -12.94
N ILE A 195 -9.61 -2.65 -12.09
CA ILE A 195 -8.54 -1.71 -12.40
C ILE A 195 -7.24 -2.50 -12.57
N PHE A 196 -6.72 -2.55 -13.79
CA PHE A 196 -5.45 -3.22 -14.09
C PHE A 196 -4.32 -2.19 -14.07
N LEU A 197 -3.41 -2.28 -13.08
CA LEU A 197 -2.20 -1.48 -13.02
C LEU A 197 -1.12 -2.16 -13.88
N LYS A 198 -0.83 -1.60 -15.05
CA LYS A 198 0.12 -2.18 -16.01
C LYS A 198 1.48 -1.49 -15.94
N ASP A 199 2.54 -2.25 -15.75
CA ASP A 199 3.92 -1.77 -15.83
C ASP A 199 4.57 -2.32 -17.11
N LYS A 200 5.13 -1.44 -17.95
CA LYS A 200 5.87 -1.85 -19.14
C LYS A 200 7.11 -2.72 -18.81
N ASP A 201 7.62 -2.60 -17.59
CA ASP A 201 8.79 -3.34 -17.09
C ASP A 201 8.41 -4.66 -16.39
N ASP A 202 7.12 -5.06 -16.41
CA ASP A 202 6.69 -6.38 -16.01
C ASP A 202 7.08 -7.42 -17.07
N ASP A 203 7.19 -8.67 -16.63
CA ASP A 203 7.40 -9.79 -17.54
C ASP A 203 6.34 -9.82 -18.66
N THR A 204 6.78 -10.10 -19.89
CA THR A 204 5.91 -10.09 -21.07
C THR A 204 4.73 -11.06 -20.93
N LYS A 205 4.94 -12.23 -20.30
CA LYS A 205 3.86 -13.20 -20.07
C LYS A 205 2.83 -12.65 -19.08
N THR A 206 3.27 -11.95 -18.03
CA THR A 206 2.37 -11.30 -17.06
C THR A 206 1.56 -10.19 -17.72
N ARG A 207 2.19 -9.33 -18.53
CA ARG A 207 1.49 -8.29 -19.31
C ARG A 207 0.45 -8.88 -20.24
N ASN A 208 0.80 -9.96 -20.96
CA ASN A 208 -0.13 -10.65 -21.84
C ASN A 208 -1.31 -11.26 -21.06
N ARG A 209 -1.05 -11.86 -19.90
CA ARG A 209 -2.12 -12.36 -19.01
C ARG A 209 -3.07 -11.24 -18.58
N MET A 210 -2.57 -10.06 -18.21
CA MET A 210 -3.41 -8.90 -17.89
C MET A 210 -4.33 -8.53 -19.06
N ASP A 211 -3.78 -8.45 -20.27
CA ASP A 211 -4.56 -8.08 -21.45
C ASP A 211 -5.64 -9.12 -21.78
N ILE A 212 -5.30 -10.40 -21.68
CA ILE A 212 -6.25 -11.50 -21.91
C ILE A 212 -7.32 -11.52 -20.82
N THR A 213 -6.95 -11.35 -19.55
CA THR A 213 -7.92 -11.32 -18.44
C THR A 213 -8.89 -10.16 -18.60
N ALA A 214 -8.38 -8.95 -18.88
CA ALA A 214 -9.23 -7.78 -19.13
C ALA A 214 -10.19 -8.04 -20.31
N LYS A 215 -9.68 -8.60 -21.43
CA LYS A 215 -10.52 -8.96 -22.58
C LYS A 215 -11.61 -9.97 -22.21
N LEU A 216 -11.28 -11.04 -21.45
CA LEU A 216 -12.26 -12.05 -21.03
C LEU A 216 -13.36 -11.45 -20.13
N TYR A 217 -13.00 -10.47 -19.30
CA TYR A 217 -13.97 -9.74 -18.46
C TYR A 217 -14.85 -8.82 -19.33
N ASP A 218 -14.25 -8.07 -20.25
CA ASP A 218 -14.99 -7.21 -21.19
C ASP A 218 -15.97 -8.03 -22.08
N ASP A 219 -15.55 -9.21 -22.56
CA ASP A 219 -16.40 -10.14 -23.34
C ASP A 219 -17.63 -10.59 -22.51
N ARG A 220 -17.50 -10.62 -21.18
CA ARG A 220 -18.58 -10.91 -20.22
C ARG A 220 -19.36 -9.68 -19.77
N LYS A 221 -19.06 -8.51 -20.33
CA LYS A 221 -19.65 -7.20 -20.01
C LYS A 221 -19.36 -6.73 -18.58
N LEU A 222 -18.30 -7.25 -17.95
CA LEU A 222 -17.74 -6.70 -16.73
C LEU A 222 -16.97 -5.41 -17.07
N LYS A 223 -16.87 -4.51 -16.10
CA LYS A 223 -16.23 -3.21 -16.29
C LYS A 223 -14.74 -3.31 -16.01
N THR A 224 -13.91 -2.95 -16.97
CA THR A 224 -12.45 -2.93 -16.81
C THR A 224 -11.86 -1.58 -17.20
N ILE A 225 -10.73 -1.24 -16.61
CA ILE A 225 -9.87 -0.14 -17.04
C ILE A 225 -8.41 -0.53 -16.84
N LYS A 226 -7.55 -0.08 -17.76
CA LYS A 226 -6.10 -0.25 -17.66
C LYS A 226 -5.47 1.08 -17.33
N ILE A 227 -4.61 1.12 -16.31
CA ILE A 227 -3.85 2.29 -15.87
C ILE A 227 -2.38 1.96 -15.99
N GLU A 228 -1.64 2.76 -16.77
CA GLU A 228 -0.22 2.55 -16.96
C GLU A 228 0.57 3.08 -15.76
N ILE A 229 1.40 2.21 -15.16
CA ILE A 229 2.40 2.61 -14.17
C ILE A 229 3.55 3.28 -14.93
N SER A 230 3.56 4.60 -14.94
CA SER A 230 4.49 5.40 -15.76
C SER A 230 5.37 6.34 -14.93
N GLY A 231 6.58 6.56 -15.42
CA GLY A 231 7.54 7.47 -14.80
C GLY A 231 8.95 7.28 -15.37
N GLU A 232 9.81 8.28 -15.20
CA GLU A 232 11.19 8.27 -15.67
C GLU A 232 12.07 7.24 -14.95
N ASN A 233 11.74 6.97 -13.68
CA ASN A 233 12.43 6.00 -12.85
C ASN A 233 11.42 5.33 -11.88
N ILE A 234 11.90 4.38 -11.08
CA ILE A 234 11.06 3.61 -10.16
C ILE A 234 10.30 4.49 -9.16
N PHE A 235 10.90 5.56 -8.65
CA PHE A 235 10.22 6.45 -7.70
C PHE A 235 9.14 7.29 -8.38
N HIS A 236 9.37 7.78 -9.61
CA HIS A 236 8.31 8.44 -10.39
C HIS A 236 7.16 7.48 -10.67
N LYS A 237 7.44 6.22 -11.04
CA LYS A 237 6.40 5.20 -11.24
C LYS A 237 5.55 5.00 -9.99
N ILE A 238 6.20 4.81 -8.84
CA ILE A 238 5.52 4.61 -7.55
C ILE A 238 4.66 5.83 -7.20
N PHE A 239 5.25 7.02 -7.14
CA PHE A 239 4.56 8.20 -6.64
C PHE A 239 3.55 8.78 -7.62
N ASN A 240 3.75 8.65 -8.95
CA ASN A 240 2.73 8.98 -9.93
C ASN A 240 1.48 8.11 -9.74
N THR A 241 1.67 6.81 -9.60
CA THR A 241 0.58 5.84 -9.42
C THR A 241 -0.16 6.09 -8.09
N LEU A 242 0.58 6.38 -7.01
CA LEU A 242 0.00 6.69 -5.70
C LEU A 242 -0.73 8.04 -5.70
N ALA A 243 -0.21 9.08 -6.36
CA ALA A 243 -0.90 10.36 -6.47
C ALA A 243 -2.23 10.21 -7.22
N MET A 244 -2.25 9.42 -8.29
CA MET A 244 -3.49 9.09 -8.99
C MET A 244 -4.49 8.37 -8.08
N ALA A 245 -4.03 7.42 -7.27
CA ALA A 245 -4.86 6.73 -6.28
C ALA A 245 -5.42 7.69 -5.22
N ASP A 246 -4.58 8.58 -4.69
CA ASP A 246 -4.99 9.58 -3.68
C ASP A 246 -6.08 10.50 -4.22
N PHE A 247 -5.88 11.11 -5.39
CA PHE A 247 -6.90 11.96 -6.01
C PHE A 247 -8.18 11.19 -6.36
N THR A 248 -8.05 9.97 -6.90
CA THR A 248 -9.23 9.15 -7.24
C THR A 248 -10.05 8.83 -6.00
N ALA A 249 -9.41 8.42 -4.92
CA ALA A 249 -10.08 8.11 -3.67
C ALA A 249 -10.71 9.36 -3.03
N TYR A 250 -10.02 10.51 -3.07
CA TYR A 250 -10.54 11.79 -2.62
C TYR A 250 -11.82 12.18 -3.38
N PHE A 251 -11.79 12.18 -4.72
CA PHE A 251 -12.96 12.50 -5.53
C PHE A 251 -14.08 11.45 -5.42
N THR A 252 -13.73 10.20 -5.08
CA THR A 252 -14.73 9.18 -4.78
C THR A 252 -15.52 9.57 -3.51
N ALA A 253 -14.84 9.95 -2.43
CA ALA A 253 -15.50 10.42 -1.21
C ALA A 253 -16.36 11.66 -1.48
N GLU A 254 -15.81 12.68 -2.17
CA GLU A 254 -16.59 13.86 -2.59
C GLU A 254 -17.86 13.50 -3.37
N GLY A 255 -17.72 12.56 -4.33
CA GLY A 255 -18.84 12.11 -5.16
C GLY A 255 -19.98 11.43 -4.38
N TYR A 256 -19.69 10.97 -3.17
CA TYR A 256 -20.67 10.44 -2.22
C TYR A 256 -21.02 11.41 -1.08
N GLY A 257 -20.46 12.63 -1.07
CA GLY A 257 -20.67 13.61 -0.02
C GLY A 257 -20.07 13.22 1.32
N LEU A 258 -18.99 12.45 1.31
CA LEU A 258 -18.31 11.92 2.50
C LEU A 258 -17.04 12.69 2.82
N GLU A 259 -16.75 12.84 4.10
CA GLU A 259 -15.49 13.38 4.61
C GLU A 259 -14.37 12.35 4.36
N SER A 260 -13.25 12.78 3.76
CA SER A 260 -12.21 11.88 3.22
C SER A 260 -11.08 11.56 4.20
N GLU A 261 -10.84 12.41 5.21
CA GLU A 261 -9.65 12.31 6.06
C GLU A 261 -9.84 11.40 7.26
N GLN A 262 -10.92 11.58 8.01
CA GLN A 262 -11.18 10.89 9.26
C GLN A 262 -11.52 9.41 9.04
N VAL A 263 -11.20 8.57 10.03
CA VAL A 263 -11.44 7.11 10.00
C VAL A 263 -12.23 6.68 11.25
N PRO A 264 -13.48 7.14 11.44
CA PRO A 264 -14.19 7.01 12.70
C PRO A 264 -14.35 5.56 13.19
N MET A 265 -14.62 4.60 12.29
CA MET A 265 -14.72 3.19 12.66
C MET A 265 -13.38 2.63 13.18
N VAL A 266 -12.25 3.06 12.63
CA VAL A 266 -10.93 2.63 13.12
C VAL A 266 -10.66 3.21 14.50
N GLU A 267 -11.03 4.47 14.73
CA GLU A 267 -10.86 5.11 16.05
C GLU A 267 -11.81 4.50 17.10
N GLU A 268 -13.02 4.14 16.72
CA GLU A 268 -13.94 3.39 17.59
C GLU A 268 -13.36 2.01 17.95
N PHE A 269 -12.87 1.26 16.95
CA PHE A 269 -12.22 -0.02 17.18
C PHE A 269 -11.04 0.07 18.15
N LYS A 270 -10.16 1.06 17.98
CA LYS A 270 -9.02 1.27 18.90
C LYS A 270 -9.47 1.48 20.34
N LYS A 271 -10.51 2.29 20.57
CA LYS A 271 -11.08 2.51 21.92
C LYS A 271 -11.64 1.24 22.54
N LEU A 272 -12.23 0.36 21.73
CA LEU A 272 -12.80 -0.89 22.22
C LEU A 272 -11.75 -1.93 22.61
N ILE A 273 -10.61 -1.96 21.94
CA ILE A 273 -9.52 -2.91 22.29
C ILE A 273 -8.61 -2.41 23.41
N GLU A 274 -8.62 -1.11 23.74
CA GLU A 274 -7.88 -0.55 24.87
C GLU A 274 -8.53 -0.82 26.25
N ASN A 275 -9.80 -1.29 26.27
CA ASN A 275 -10.56 -1.67 27.45
C ASN A 275 -10.46 -3.16 27.70
#